data_587030e720c20f81c0c2b1923d41b7be
#
_entry.id   587030e720c20f81c0c2b1923d41b7be
#
_cell.length_a   1.000
_cell.length_b   1.000
_cell.length_c   1.000
_cell.angle_alpha   90.00
_cell.angle_beta   90.00
_cell.angle_gamma   90.00
#
_symmetry.space_group_name_H-M   'P 1'
#
loop_
_entity.id
_entity.type
_entity.pdbx_description
1 polymer ?
#
loop_
_entity_poly.entity_id
_entity_poly.type
_entity_poly.pdbx_seq_one_letter_code
_entity_poly.pdbx_strand_id
1 'polypeptide(L)'
;MIEISSAQEMQKLGAHIGSQLRAGDLILLNGQLGAGKTVLVQGIGQALGIKSVTSPTFVISKSYPATLPLIHVDVYRLLDSGKASLFLDDLDLDSDREKAVTVIEWGGAESARLSDQRLEITIDRSEEIRKVSFNCVGNRWSGFSV
;
A
#
# COMPACT_ATOMS: atom_id res chain seq x y z
N MET A 1 9.06 -14.33 -3.44
CA MET A 1 7.61 -14.62 -3.54
C MET A 1 7.17 -15.43 -2.32
N ILE A 2 6.05 -15.07 -1.75
CA ILE A 2 5.49 -15.72 -0.55
C ILE A 2 4.12 -16.27 -0.91
N GLU A 3 3.82 -17.49 -0.45
CA GLU A 3 2.49 -18.08 -0.61
C GLU A 3 1.66 -17.82 0.64
N ILE A 4 0.43 -17.35 0.44
CA ILE A 4 -0.52 -17.00 1.49
C ILE A 4 -1.80 -17.81 1.30
N SER A 5 -2.15 -18.61 2.30
CA SER A 5 -3.28 -19.55 2.22
C SER A 5 -4.53 -19.10 2.99
N SER A 6 -4.44 -18.00 3.76
CA SER A 6 -5.57 -17.49 4.54
C SER A 6 -5.50 -15.97 4.71
N ALA A 7 -6.65 -15.36 5.04
CA ALA A 7 -6.71 -13.95 5.39
C ALA A 7 -5.85 -13.64 6.62
N GLN A 8 -5.81 -14.56 7.58
CA GLN A 8 -5.01 -14.40 8.77
C GLN A 8 -3.51 -14.34 8.46
N GLU A 9 -3.02 -15.17 7.56
CA GLU A 9 -1.64 -15.13 7.10
C GLU A 9 -1.34 -13.82 6.35
N MET A 10 -2.28 -13.34 5.53
CA MET A 10 -2.13 -12.07 4.84
C MET A 10 -2.01 -10.91 5.82
N GLN A 11 -2.81 -10.93 6.87
CA GLN A 11 -2.77 -9.90 7.91
C GLN A 11 -1.44 -9.93 8.68
N LYS A 12 -0.93 -11.12 8.99
CA LYS A 12 0.39 -11.27 9.62
C LYS A 12 1.51 -10.74 8.73
N LEU A 13 1.44 -11.01 7.44
CA LEU A 13 2.40 -10.47 6.48
C LEU A 13 2.35 -8.94 6.49
N GLY A 14 1.16 -8.36 6.48
CA GLY A 14 0.98 -6.91 6.58
C GLY A 14 1.59 -6.34 7.85
N ALA A 15 1.39 -6.98 8.99
CA ALA A 15 1.97 -6.55 10.26
C ALA A 15 3.50 -6.62 10.24
N HIS A 16 4.06 -7.65 9.64
CA HIS A 16 5.51 -7.77 9.49
C HIS A 16 6.08 -6.65 8.62
N ILE A 17 5.43 -6.35 7.51
CA ILE A 17 5.80 -5.22 6.65
C ILE A 17 5.70 -3.92 7.44
N GLY A 18 4.59 -3.71 8.14
CA GLY A 18 4.31 -2.51 8.91
C GLY A 18 5.37 -2.22 9.97
N SER A 19 5.93 -3.26 10.57
CA SER A 19 6.98 -3.12 11.59
C SER A 19 8.28 -2.54 11.06
N GLN A 20 8.48 -2.54 9.75
CA GLN A 20 9.69 -2.04 9.09
C GLN A 20 9.51 -0.65 8.48
N LEU A 21 8.32 -0.08 8.57
CA LEU A 21 8.00 1.19 7.90
C LEU A 21 8.44 2.40 8.71
N ARG A 22 8.67 3.50 8.00
CA ARG A 22 9.01 4.79 8.59
C ARG A 22 8.40 5.93 7.78
N ALA A 23 8.42 7.14 8.34
CA ALA A 23 7.84 8.32 7.71
C ALA A 23 8.42 8.55 6.31
N GLY A 24 7.55 8.86 5.37
CA GLY A 24 7.90 9.10 3.98
C GLY A 24 7.88 7.84 3.10
N ASP A 25 7.69 6.65 3.67
CA ASP A 25 7.65 5.43 2.89
C ASP A 25 6.44 5.40 1.95
N LEU A 26 6.68 4.89 0.75
CA LEU A 26 5.66 4.70 -0.28
C LEU A 26 5.56 3.21 -0.61
N ILE A 27 4.34 2.68 -0.53
CA ILE A 27 4.01 1.31 -0.93
C ILE A 27 3.01 1.38 -2.07
N LEU A 28 3.32 0.73 -3.18
CA LEU A 28 2.39 0.53 -4.29
C LEU A 28 1.86 -0.90 -4.22
N LEU A 29 0.55 -1.04 -4.09
CA LEU A 29 -0.10 -2.33 -3.88
C LEU A 29 -0.97 -2.67 -5.06
N ASN A 30 -0.61 -3.73 -5.77
CA ASN A 30 -1.30 -4.21 -6.95
C ASN A 30 -1.85 -5.61 -6.72
N GLY A 31 -2.98 -5.88 -7.34
CA GLY A 31 -3.62 -7.19 -7.25
C GLY A 31 -5.03 -7.12 -7.78
N GLN A 32 -5.55 -8.26 -8.20
CA GLN A 32 -6.91 -8.37 -8.69
C GLN A 32 -7.92 -8.01 -7.60
N LEU A 33 -9.13 -7.62 -7.99
CA LEU A 33 -10.20 -7.36 -7.05
C LEU A 33 -10.43 -8.62 -6.18
N GLY A 34 -10.49 -8.44 -4.87
CA GLY A 34 -10.64 -9.55 -3.93
C GLY A 34 -9.36 -10.32 -3.64
N ALA A 35 -8.19 -9.82 -4.06
CA ALA A 35 -6.91 -10.51 -3.83
C ALA A 35 -6.44 -10.50 -2.38
N GLY A 36 -6.98 -9.61 -1.54
CA GLY A 36 -6.58 -9.46 -0.14
C GLY A 36 -5.82 -8.18 0.15
N LYS A 37 -5.89 -7.19 -0.73
CA LYS A 37 -5.20 -5.91 -0.57
C LYS A 37 -5.61 -5.20 0.73
N THR A 38 -6.92 -5.12 1.00
CA THR A 38 -7.43 -4.50 2.23
C THR A 38 -6.94 -5.24 3.47
N VAL A 39 -6.92 -6.57 3.44
CA VAL A 39 -6.46 -7.38 4.57
C VAL A 39 -4.97 -7.13 4.84
N LEU A 40 -4.17 -7.02 3.79
CA LEU A 40 -2.75 -6.69 3.93
C LEU A 40 -2.56 -5.30 4.57
N VAL A 41 -3.32 -4.30 4.11
CA VAL A 41 -3.26 -2.94 4.66
C VAL A 41 -3.75 -2.91 6.11
N GLN A 42 -4.75 -3.70 6.46
CA GLN A 42 -5.20 -3.86 7.85
C GLN A 42 -4.06 -4.36 8.74
N GLY A 43 -3.28 -5.32 8.26
CA GLY A 43 -2.10 -5.80 8.98
C GLY A 43 -1.04 -4.72 9.15
N ILE A 44 -0.76 -3.96 8.10
CA ILE A 44 0.14 -2.80 8.17
C ILE A 44 -0.36 -1.81 9.22
N GLY A 45 -1.64 -1.49 9.19
CA GLY A 45 -2.26 -0.58 10.16
C GLY A 45 -2.13 -1.06 11.59
N GLN A 46 -2.31 -2.36 11.84
CA GLN A 46 -2.13 -2.92 13.17
C GLN A 46 -0.71 -2.70 13.72
N ALA A 47 0.30 -2.87 12.88
CA ALA A 47 1.69 -2.62 13.28
C ALA A 47 1.92 -1.15 13.61
N LEU A 48 1.15 -0.24 13.03
CA LEU A 48 1.22 1.20 13.29
C LEU A 48 0.32 1.65 14.44
N GLY A 49 -0.39 0.71 15.08
CA GLY A 49 -1.31 1.02 16.18
C GLY A 49 -2.70 1.47 15.72
N ILE A 50 -3.07 1.24 14.48
CA ILE A 50 -4.35 1.61 13.90
C ILE A 50 -5.30 0.40 13.96
N LYS A 51 -6.40 0.53 14.67
CA LYS A 51 -7.29 -0.61 14.96
C LYS A 51 -8.23 -0.99 13.83
N SER A 52 -8.60 -0.05 12.98
CA SER A 52 -9.65 -0.28 11.99
C SER A 52 -9.33 0.41 10.68
N VAL A 53 -8.71 -0.35 9.79
CA VAL A 53 -8.47 0.10 8.40
C VAL A 53 -9.55 -0.51 7.53
N THR A 54 -10.24 0.34 6.76
CA THR A 54 -11.26 -0.09 5.79
C THR A 54 -10.86 0.35 4.40
N SER A 55 -11.39 -0.36 3.39
CA SER A 55 -11.17 0.04 2.00
C SER A 55 -11.77 1.41 1.72
N PRO A 56 -11.07 2.33 1.04
CA PRO A 56 -11.61 3.64 0.67
C PRO A 56 -12.57 3.55 -0.52
N THR A 57 -13.66 2.77 -0.38
CA THR A 57 -14.58 2.46 -1.49
C THR A 57 -15.37 3.66 -2.01
N PHE A 58 -15.72 4.59 -1.12
CA PHE A 58 -16.50 5.79 -1.49
C PHE A 58 -15.65 7.05 -1.52
N VAL A 59 -14.48 6.98 -0.93
CA VAL A 59 -13.49 8.06 -0.95
C VAL A 59 -12.20 7.51 -1.53
N ILE A 60 -11.46 8.34 -2.26
CA ILE A 60 -10.24 7.93 -2.95
C ILE A 60 -9.09 7.79 -1.95
N SER A 61 -9.09 8.60 -0.91
CA SER A 61 -8.03 8.62 0.09
C SER A 61 -8.59 8.64 1.49
N LYS A 62 -7.96 7.90 2.40
CA LYS A 62 -8.27 7.88 3.82
C LYS A 62 -6.98 8.05 4.61
N SER A 63 -6.99 8.98 5.56
CA SER A 63 -5.86 9.21 6.46
C SER A 63 -6.19 8.70 7.86
N TYR A 64 -5.26 7.97 8.45
CA TYR A 64 -5.39 7.39 9.78
C TYR A 64 -4.33 8.01 10.69
N PRO A 65 -4.71 8.82 11.68
CA PRO A 65 -3.75 9.42 12.61
C PRO A 65 -3.16 8.36 13.54
N ALA A 66 -1.85 8.44 13.75
CA ALA A 66 -1.11 7.56 14.64
C ALA A 66 0.25 8.21 14.90
N THR A 67 1.10 7.58 15.73
CA THR A 67 2.48 8.04 15.90
C THR A 67 3.22 8.07 14.56
N LEU A 68 3.01 7.04 13.75
CA LEU A 68 3.36 7.04 12.34
C LEU A 68 2.05 6.94 11.55
N PRO A 69 1.55 8.06 10.99
CA PRO A 69 0.25 8.05 10.30
C PRO A 69 0.27 7.21 9.02
N LEU A 70 -0.92 6.75 8.63
CA LEU A 70 -1.13 5.99 7.39
C LEU A 70 -2.04 6.77 6.46
N ILE A 71 -1.62 6.92 5.20
CA ILE A 71 -2.46 7.44 4.12
C ILE A 71 -2.75 6.27 3.17
N HIS A 72 -4.01 5.89 3.05
CA HIS A 72 -4.46 4.79 2.20
C HIS A 72 -5.24 5.35 1.02
N VAL A 73 -4.75 5.11 -0.19
CA VAL A 73 -5.29 5.67 -1.43
C VAL A 73 -5.72 4.55 -2.37
N ASP A 74 -6.89 4.69 -2.98
CA ASP A 74 -7.36 3.81 -4.04
C ASP A 74 -7.59 4.65 -5.30
N VAL A 75 -6.79 4.42 -6.33
CA VAL A 75 -6.88 5.18 -7.59
C VAL A 75 -7.64 4.42 -8.68
N TYR A 76 -8.16 3.23 -8.39
CA TYR A 76 -8.87 2.42 -9.38
C TYR A 76 -9.97 3.21 -10.10
N ARG A 77 -10.74 3.98 -9.36
CA ARG A 77 -11.84 4.79 -9.93
C ARG A 77 -11.38 5.93 -10.81
N LEU A 78 -10.12 6.34 -10.67
CA LEU A 78 -9.55 7.44 -11.44
C LEU A 78 -8.90 6.97 -12.74
N LEU A 79 -8.60 5.67 -12.88
CA LEU A 79 -7.92 5.14 -14.04
C LEU A 79 -8.70 5.37 -15.33
N ASP A 80 -10.02 5.19 -15.30
CA ASP A 80 -10.89 5.35 -16.44
C ASP A 80 -11.18 6.81 -16.78
N SER A 81 -11.03 7.72 -15.82
CA SER A 81 -11.35 9.15 -15.99
C SER A 81 -10.17 9.98 -16.48
N GLY A 82 -8.95 9.42 -16.47
CA GLY A 82 -7.73 10.14 -16.78
C GLY A 82 -7.29 11.14 -15.72
N LYS A 83 -7.95 11.16 -14.56
CA LYS A 83 -7.68 12.11 -13.46
C LYS A 83 -6.68 11.59 -12.43
N ALA A 84 -6.25 10.33 -12.54
CA ALA A 84 -5.34 9.72 -11.58
C ALA A 84 -4.04 10.52 -11.45
N SER A 85 -3.50 10.97 -12.57
CA SER A 85 -2.25 11.74 -12.58
C SER A 85 -2.36 13.06 -11.81
N LEU A 86 -3.46 13.79 -12.00
CA LEU A 86 -3.70 15.06 -11.29
C LEU A 86 -3.86 14.84 -9.79
N PHE A 87 -4.61 13.82 -9.41
CA PHE A 87 -4.81 13.48 -8.00
C PHE A 87 -3.48 13.10 -7.34
N LEU A 88 -2.66 12.30 -8.01
CA LEU A 88 -1.38 11.88 -7.49
C LEU A 88 -0.39 13.04 -7.39
N ASP A 89 -0.44 13.99 -8.32
CA ASP A 89 0.37 15.21 -8.24
C ASP A 89 -0.01 16.05 -7.01
N ASP A 90 -1.31 16.19 -6.73
CA ASP A 90 -1.77 16.88 -5.53
C ASP A 90 -1.31 16.16 -4.26
N LEU A 91 -1.35 14.83 -4.25
CA LEU A 91 -0.90 14.03 -3.13
C LEU A 91 0.61 14.19 -2.89
N ASP A 92 1.40 14.27 -3.95
CA ASP A 92 2.85 14.47 -3.85
C ASP A 92 3.20 15.83 -3.27
N LEU A 93 2.38 16.85 -3.54
CA LEU A 93 2.56 18.19 -2.99
C LEU A 93 2.10 18.30 -1.53
N ASP A 94 1.39 17.30 -1.01
CA ASP A 94 0.92 17.29 0.36
C ASP A 94 2.08 16.97 1.31
N SER A 95 2.38 17.91 2.22
CA SER A 95 3.43 17.73 3.22
C SER A 95 3.17 16.56 4.18
N ASP A 96 1.93 16.12 4.30
CA ASP A 96 1.56 15.00 5.17
C ASP A 96 2.18 13.68 4.69
N ARG A 97 2.41 13.54 3.38
CA ARG A 97 3.06 12.34 2.82
C ARG A 97 4.46 12.12 3.38
N GLU A 98 5.20 13.19 3.65
CA GLU A 98 6.56 13.10 4.21
C GLU A 98 6.57 12.61 5.66
N LYS A 99 5.46 12.77 6.37
CA LYS A 99 5.32 12.41 7.79
C LYS A 99 4.61 11.09 7.99
N ALA A 100 4.14 10.46 6.92
CA ALA A 100 3.27 9.30 6.96
C ALA A 100 3.80 8.17 6.10
N VAL A 101 3.23 6.98 6.28
CA VAL A 101 3.32 5.89 5.32
C VAL A 101 2.17 6.06 4.33
N THR A 102 2.46 6.02 3.04
CA THR A 102 1.45 6.09 1.99
C THR A 102 1.35 4.74 1.29
N VAL A 103 0.14 4.16 1.27
CA VAL A 103 -0.17 2.93 0.53
C VAL A 103 -1.15 3.27 -0.58
N ILE A 104 -0.76 3.03 -1.82
CA ILE A 104 -1.57 3.34 -3.00
C ILE A 104 -1.95 2.03 -3.69
N GLU A 105 -3.25 1.74 -3.77
CA GLU A 105 -3.77 0.61 -4.52
C GLU A 105 -4.02 1.02 -5.98
N TRP A 106 -3.67 0.15 -6.92
CA TRP A 106 -3.89 0.32 -8.35
C TRP A 106 -3.11 1.47 -8.99
N GLY A 107 -2.02 1.90 -8.33
CA GLY A 107 -1.29 3.09 -8.76
C GLY A 107 -0.52 2.95 -10.08
N GLY A 108 -0.03 1.76 -10.39
CA GLY A 108 0.71 1.51 -11.63
C GLY A 108 1.87 2.47 -11.86
N ALA A 109 2.19 2.72 -13.14
CA ALA A 109 3.29 3.59 -13.53
C ALA A 109 3.07 5.05 -13.08
N GLU A 110 1.83 5.50 -12.98
CA GLU A 110 1.53 6.87 -12.58
C GLU A 110 1.89 7.14 -11.12
N SER A 111 1.64 6.16 -10.24
CA SER A 111 2.02 6.27 -8.83
C SER A 111 3.53 6.08 -8.61
N ALA A 112 4.18 5.28 -9.47
CA ALA A 112 5.61 5.01 -9.36
C ALA A 112 6.47 6.28 -9.46
N ARG A 113 6.00 7.31 -10.17
CA ARG A 113 6.71 8.57 -10.33
C ARG A 113 6.69 9.46 -9.08
N LEU A 114 5.88 9.12 -8.06
CA LEU A 114 5.85 9.88 -6.81
C LEU A 114 7.15 9.79 -6.02
N SER A 115 7.88 8.68 -6.16
CA SER A 115 9.15 8.51 -5.48
C SER A 115 10.03 7.51 -6.20
N ASP A 116 11.32 7.79 -6.26
CA ASP A 116 12.33 6.83 -6.71
C ASP A 116 12.62 5.75 -5.66
N GLN A 117 12.05 5.89 -4.48
CA GLN A 117 12.17 4.91 -3.41
C GLN A 117 10.79 4.42 -3.00
N ARG A 118 10.47 3.20 -3.38
CA ARG A 118 9.16 2.61 -3.14
C ARG A 118 9.23 1.11 -3.00
N LEU A 119 8.28 0.54 -2.29
CA LEU A 119 8.07 -0.90 -2.23
C LEU A 119 6.84 -1.23 -3.07
N GLU A 120 7.04 -2.02 -4.11
CA GLU A 120 5.94 -2.48 -4.96
C GLU A 120 5.55 -3.89 -4.51
N ILE A 121 4.29 -4.08 -4.16
CA ILE A 121 3.75 -5.36 -3.70
C ILE A 121 2.68 -5.80 -4.71
N THR A 122 2.80 -7.02 -5.19
CA THR A 122 1.81 -7.60 -6.10
C THR A 122 1.22 -8.86 -5.48
N ILE A 123 -0.11 -8.93 -5.40
CA ILE A 123 -0.84 -10.09 -4.91
C ILE A 123 -1.52 -10.77 -6.10
N ASP A 124 -1.12 -11.99 -6.39
CA ASP A 124 -1.71 -12.81 -7.45
C ASP A 124 -2.70 -13.80 -6.84
N ARG A 125 -3.96 -13.74 -7.30
CA ARG A 125 -5.02 -14.66 -6.88
C ARG A 125 -5.48 -15.60 -8.01
N SER A 126 -4.68 -15.80 -9.03
CA SER A 126 -5.02 -16.70 -10.14
C SER A 126 -5.24 -18.14 -9.68
N GLU A 127 -4.67 -18.51 -8.54
CA GLU A 127 -4.87 -19.79 -7.87
C GLU A 127 -5.53 -19.57 -6.51
N GLU A 128 -5.96 -20.66 -5.86
CA GLU A 128 -6.55 -20.60 -4.52
C GLU A 128 -5.58 -20.01 -3.49
N ILE A 129 -4.32 -20.42 -3.56
CA ILE A 129 -3.26 -19.86 -2.74
C ILE A 129 -2.82 -18.54 -3.36
N ARG A 130 -2.83 -17.47 -2.56
CA ARG A 130 -2.34 -16.16 -2.99
C ARG A 130 -0.83 -16.17 -3.06
N LYS A 131 -0.26 -15.56 -4.10
CA LYS A 131 1.19 -15.38 -4.24
C LYS A 131 1.51 -13.89 -4.15
N VAL A 132 2.37 -13.55 -3.20
CA VAL A 132 2.75 -12.15 -2.94
C VAL A 132 4.19 -11.96 -3.36
N SER A 133 4.42 -11.00 -4.25
CA SER A 133 5.74 -10.66 -4.78
C SER A 133 6.11 -9.24 -4.40
N PHE A 134 7.40 -8.98 -4.24
CA PHE A 134 7.94 -7.70 -3.83
C PHE A 134 8.95 -7.20 -4.83
N ASN A 135 8.90 -5.91 -5.14
CA ASN A 135 9.92 -5.23 -5.92
C ASN A 135 10.39 -4.01 -5.12
N CYS A 136 11.62 -4.06 -4.64
CA CYS A 136 12.21 -2.98 -3.85
C CYS A 136 12.94 -2.02 -4.78
N VAL A 137 12.50 -0.78 -4.81
CA VAL A 137 13.08 0.26 -5.66
C VAL A 137 13.70 1.34 -4.77
N GLY A 138 15.00 1.57 -4.94
CA GLY A 138 15.74 2.58 -4.20
C GLY A 138 16.44 2.07 -2.93
N ASN A 139 17.39 2.84 -2.46
CA ASN A 139 18.26 2.46 -1.33
C ASN A 139 17.50 2.28 -0.02
N ARG A 140 16.37 2.99 0.14
CA ARG A 140 15.52 2.86 1.35
C ARG A 140 15.14 1.40 1.62
N TRP A 141 14.94 0.61 0.58
CA TRP A 141 14.43 -0.75 0.66
C TRP A 141 15.50 -1.83 0.53
N SER A 142 16.76 -1.45 0.44
CA SER A 142 17.86 -2.38 0.19
C SER A 142 18.04 -3.46 1.27
N GLY A 143 17.58 -3.21 2.50
CA GLY A 143 17.62 -4.18 3.59
C GLY A 143 16.27 -4.82 3.91
N PHE A 144 15.25 -4.57 3.08
CA PHE A 144 13.90 -5.07 3.34
C PHE A 144 13.85 -6.59 3.16
N SER A 145 13.19 -7.27 4.10
CA SER A 145 12.92 -8.71 4.03
C SER A 145 11.62 -9.07 4.74
N VAL A 146 11.03 -10.16 4.33
CA VAL A 146 9.80 -10.71 4.91
C VAL A 146 9.95 -12.14 5.35
#